data_cdbcf0bb189cd57471416aa6feae6334
#
_entry.id   cdbcf0bb189cd57471416aa6feae6334
#
_cell.length_a   1.000
_cell.length_b   1.000
_cell.length_c   1.000
_cell.angle_alpha   90.00
_cell.angle_beta   90.00
_cell.angle_gamma   90.00
#
_symmetry.space_group_name_H-M   'P 1'
#
loop_
_entity.id
_entity.type
_entity.pdbx_description
1 polymer ?
#
loop_
_entity_poly.entity_id
_entity_poly.type
_entity_poly.pdbx_seq_one_letter_code
_entity_poly.pdbx_strand_id
1 'polypeptide(L)'
;MASRDELWSRGALVETRLTHGQAHQSGTEIIASDSFDDHGLREELRRACDAAGAISRDIARLTDARIRMVTTATYGGSVSVQTTIVVTIADVSVVTTPENLESDHAALARLLAPAAARHPDRPLPIVWRNGSGAVLLHEAAGHAAEHQHPPLSWPRWLRARDESAAGFADLLAGELPRAVRRESFRDVPLPRMTSVKVEQNGAPFELPTRRIEIHLVSGGAYEPLTESVTIRVAIADLVQNDRPKRLSPFTIRASRREIARALIGAEGRPQRYPGVICSREGQELFVASHAPLLVTAELA
;
A
#
# COMPACT_ATOMS: atom_id res chain seq x y z
N MET A 1 18.66 -6.63 -8.78
CA MET A 1 17.17 -6.61 -8.81
C MET A 1 16.70 -7.52 -9.93
N ALA A 2 15.80 -8.43 -9.64
CA ALA A 2 15.16 -9.27 -10.64
C ALA A 2 13.65 -9.02 -10.60
N SER A 3 13.01 -8.95 -11.73
CA SER A 3 11.56 -8.86 -11.83
C SER A 3 11.03 -9.93 -12.80
N ARG A 4 9.85 -10.42 -12.50
CA ARG A 4 9.10 -11.30 -13.37
C ARG A 4 7.72 -10.72 -13.58
N ASP A 5 7.37 -10.46 -14.82
CA ASP A 5 6.04 -10.06 -15.25
C ASP A 5 5.34 -11.26 -15.87
N GLU A 6 4.14 -11.56 -15.43
CA GLU A 6 3.28 -12.61 -16.00
C GLU A 6 1.96 -12.01 -16.45
N LEU A 7 1.57 -12.31 -17.66
CA LEU A 7 0.26 -12.02 -18.18
C LEU A 7 -0.57 -13.30 -18.21
N TRP A 8 -1.69 -13.26 -17.52
CA TRP A 8 -2.66 -14.36 -17.50
C TRP A 8 -3.97 -13.94 -18.18
N SER A 9 -4.53 -14.82 -18.96
CA SER A 9 -5.84 -14.61 -19.57
C SER A 9 -6.67 -15.89 -19.45
N ARG A 10 -7.89 -15.79 -18.92
CA ARG A 10 -8.85 -16.88 -18.74
C ARG A 10 -8.25 -18.15 -18.11
N GLY A 11 -7.36 -17.97 -17.15
CA GLY A 11 -6.70 -19.08 -16.43
C GLY A 11 -5.51 -19.71 -17.14
N ALA A 12 -5.06 -19.15 -18.25
CA ALA A 12 -3.86 -19.58 -18.96
C ALA A 12 -2.75 -18.52 -18.87
N LEU A 13 -1.52 -18.96 -18.63
CA LEU A 13 -0.34 -18.09 -18.72
C LEU A 13 -0.09 -17.78 -20.20
N VAL A 14 -0.16 -16.49 -20.56
CA VAL A 14 0.01 -16.02 -21.93
C VAL A 14 1.44 -15.58 -22.19
N GLU A 15 2.03 -14.87 -21.25
CA GLU A 15 3.38 -14.30 -21.38
C GLU A 15 4.10 -14.28 -20.04
N THR A 16 5.40 -14.56 -20.07
CA THR A 16 6.31 -14.37 -18.93
C THR A 16 7.49 -13.53 -19.40
N ARG A 17 7.77 -12.43 -18.70
CA ARG A 17 8.99 -11.64 -18.86
C ARG A 17 9.83 -11.72 -17.60
N LEU A 18 11.10 -12.11 -17.76
CA LEU A 18 12.11 -12.06 -16.71
C LEU A 18 13.06 -10.91 -17.01
N THR A 19 13.18 -9.99 -16.08
CA THR A 19 14.14 -8.90 -16.16
C THR A 19 15.17 -9.07 -15.06
N HIS A 20 16.42 -9.28 -15.42
CA HIS A 20 17.54 -9.30 -14.49
C HIS A 20 18.28 -7.96 -14.58
N GLY A 21 18.23 -7.18 -13.51
CA GLY A 21 19.11 -6.03 -13.35
C GLY A 21 20.45 -6.50 -12.79
N GLN A 22 21.54 -6.32 -13.52
CA GLN A 22 22.87 -6.44 -12.93
C GLN A 22 23.05 -5.31 -11.92
N ALA A 23 23.37 -5.66 -10.67
CA ALA A 23 23.80 -4.68 -9.69
C ALA A 23 25.19 -4.17 -10.12
N HIS A 24 25.24 -3.04 -10.79
CA HIS A 24 26.48 -2.33 -11.03
C HIS A 24 26.76 -1.42 -9.85
N GLN A 25 28.01 -1.44 -9.45
CA GLN A 25 28.55 -0.61 -8.40
C GLN A 25 28.43 0.87 -8.68
N SER A 26 28.03 1.63 -7.71
CA SER A 26 28.41 3.01 -7.59
C SER A 26 29.32 3.13 -6.37
N GLY A 27 30.60 3.29 -6.61
CA GLY A 27 31.58 3.95 -5.72
C GLY A 27 31.75 3.50 -4.26
N THR A 28 31.01 2.52 -3.79
CA THR A 28 31.23 1.83 -2.52
C THR A 28 30.97 0.36 -2.74
N GLU A 29 32.06 -0.33 -2.86
CA GLU A 29 32.21 -1.78 -2.92
C GLU A 29 30.96 -2.63 -3.13
N ILE A 30 30.89 -3.11 -4.27
CA ILE A 30 30.81 -4.46 -4.77
C ILE A 30 30.37 -5.45 -3.72
N ILE A 31 29.24 -5.89 -3.96
CA ILE A 31 28.96 -7.28 -3.67
C ILE A 31 29.62 -8.05 -4.83
N ALA A 32 30.73 -8.67 -4.54
CA ALA A 32 31.29 -9.65 -5.43
C ALA A 32 30.18 -10.66 -5.74
N SER A 33 30.06 -11.03 -7.00
CA SER A 33 29.09 -12.03 -7.46
C SER A 33 29.17 -13.37 -6.70
N ASP A 34 30.26 -13.61 -6.05
CA ASP A 34 30.61 -14.84 -5.32
C ASP A 34 30.00 -14.92 -3.92
N SER A 35 29.49 -13.81 -3.36
CA SER A 35 28.83 -13.77 -2.06
C SER A 35 27.30 -13.63 -2.16
N PHE A 36 26.77 -13.47 -3.37
CA PHE A 36 25.32 -13.40 -3.58
C PHE A 36 24.77 -14.81 -3.67
N ASP A 37 23.93 -15.20 -2.73
CA ASP A 37 23.23 -16.47 -2.76
C ASP A 37 22.17 -16.46 -3.88
N ASP A 38 22.60 -16.71 -5.10
CA ASP A 38 21.73 -16.86 -6.27
C ASP A 38 20.71 -18.00 -6.07
N HIS A 39 21.03 -18.98 -5.21
CA HIS A 39 20.11 -20.06 -4.88
C HIS A 39 18.95 -19.57 -4.00
N GLY A 40 19.22 -18.76 -2.99
CA GLY A 40 18.17 -18.16 -2.15
C GLY A 40 17.25 -17.23 -2.95
N LEU A 41 17.82 -16.43 -3.85
CA LEU A 41 17.02 -15.58 -4.76
C LEU A 41 16.15 -16.40 -5.71
N ARG A 42 16.68 -17.47 -6.29
CA ARG A 42 15.93 -18.38 -7.17
C ARG A 42 14.80 -19.08 -6.43
N GLU A 43 15.06 -19.53 -5.21
CA GLU A 43 14.05 -20.19 -4.38
C GLU A 43 12.94 -19.23 -3.98
N GLU A 44 13.27 -17.96 -3.66
CA GLU A 44 12.29 -16.92 -3.36
C GLU A 44 11.44 -16.59 -4.59
N LEU A 45 12.06 -16.44 -5.76
CA LEU A 45 11.35 -16.26 -7.02
C LEU A 45 10.44 -17.45 -7.34
N ARG A 46 10.90 -18.69 -7.10
CA ARG A 46 10.09 -19.90 -7.29
C ARG A 46 8.87 -19.89 -6.36
N ARG A 47 9.05 -19.61 -5.07
CA ARG A 47 7.94 -19.49 -4.10
C ARG A 47 6.94 -18.42 -4.50
N ALA A 48 7.41 -17.27 -4.94
CA ALA A 48 6.55 -16.20 -5.44
C ALA A 48 5.76 -16.62 -6.69
N CYS A 49 6.41 -17.40 -7.60
CA CYS A 49 5.74 -17.96 -8.79
C CYS A 49 4.66 -18.99 -8.43
N ASP A 50 4.98 -19.89 -7.51
CA ASP A 50 4.04 -20.93 -7.08
C ASP A 50 2.81 -20.30 -6.40
N ALA A 51 3.04 -19.27 -5.58
CA ALA A 51 1.99 -18.50 -4.94
C ALA A 51 1.15 -17.71 -5.96
N ALA A 52 1.78 -17.05 -6.93
CA ALA A 52 1.08 -16.37 -8.03
C ALA A 52 0.28 -17.36 -8.89
N GLY A 53 0.84 -18.56 -9.13
CA GLY A 53 0.14 -19.64 -9.84
C GLY A 53 -1.10 -20.15 -9.12
N ALA A 54 -1.10 -20.15 -7.78
CA ALA A 54 -2.28 -20.50 -6.98
C ALA A 54 -3.39 -19.45 -7.11
N ILE A 55 -3.04 -18.14 -7.03
CA ILE A 55 -4.00 -17.05 -7.24
C ILE A 55 -4.57 -17.07 -8.64
N SER A 56 -3.73 -17.26 -9.64
CA SER A 56 -4.16 -17.18 -11.04
C SER A 56 -5.18 -18.26 -11.40
N ARG A 57 -5.09 -19.45 -10.80
CA ARG A 57 -6.08 -20.51 -11.03
C ARG A 57 -7.48 -20.14 -10.56
N ASP A 58 -7.59 -19.35 -9.50
CA ASP A 58 -8.89 -18.98 -8.92
C ASP A 58 -9.43 -17.68 -9.52
N ILE A 59 -8.55 -16.71 -9.82
CA ILE A 59 -8.92 -15.40 -10.33
C ILE A 59 -8.97 -15.38 -11.85
N ALA A 60 -8.08 -16.08 -12.54
CA ALA A 60 -7.94 -16.04 -13.98
C ALA A 60 -9.02 -16.79 -14.75
N ARG A 61 -9.89 -17.53 -14.07
CA ARG A 61 -11.11 -18.08 -14.70
C ARG A 61 -12.12 -17.03 -15.12
N LEU A 62 -11.98 -15.80 -14.62
CA LEU A 62 -13.01 -14.77 -14.71
C LEU A 62 -12.56 -13.46 -15.39
N THR A 63 -11.27 -13.14 -15.40
CA THR A 63 -10.76 -11.85 -15.93
C THR A 63 -9.31 -11.95 -16.39
N ASP A 64 -8.88 -11.00 -17.23
CA ASP A 64 -7.47 -10.80 -17.51
C ASP A 64 -6.79 -10.20 -16.28
N ALA A 65 -5.81 -10.90 -15.75
CA ALA A 65 -5.00 -10.44 -14.63
C ALA A 65 -3.54 -10.28 -15.05
N ARG A 66 -2.92 -9.18 -14.62
CA ARG A 66 -1.48 -8.97 -14.78
C ARG A 66 -0.82 -9.15 -13.41
N ILE A 67 0.18 -10.00 -13.36
CA ILE A 67 0.97 -10.25 -12.14
C ILE A 67 2.40 -9.81 -12.40
N ARG A 68 2.88 -8.89 -11.58
CA ARG A 68 4.26 -8.44 -11.58
C ARG A 68 4.90 -8.83 -10.25
N MET A 69 6.03 -9.53 -10.31
CA MET A 69 6.83 -9.85 -9.13
C MET A 69 8.13 -9.07 -9.19
N VAL A 70 8.46 -8.40 -8.10
CA VAL A 70 9.72 -7.67 -7.94
C VAL A 70 10.43 -8.21 -6.71
N THR A 71 11.59 -8.78 -6.93
CA THR A 71 12.45 -9.25 -5.83
C THR A 71 13.63 -8.31 -5.69
N THR A 72 13.79 -7.74 -4.51
CA THR A 72 14.88 -6.82 -4.19
C THR A 72 15.79 -7.46 -3.15
N ALA A 73 17.05 -7.53 -3.44
CA ALA A 73 18.07 -7.92 -2.48
C ALA A 73 18.80 -6.68 -1.97
N THR A 74 18.87 -6.53 -0.66
CA THR A 74 19.57 -5.42 0.00
C THR A 74 20.71 -5.98 0.84
N TYR A 75 21.90 -5.40 0.71
CA TYR A 75 23.05 -5.74 1.51
C TYR A 75 23.35 -4.65 2.53
N GLY A 76 23.42 -5.05 3.80
CA GLY A 76 23.75 -4.16 4.92
C GLY A 76 24.46 -4.95 6.03
N GLY A 77 25.51 -5.75 5.65
CA GLY A 77 26.17 -6.70 6.56
C GLY A 77 25.54 -8.10 6.56
N SER A 78 24.29 -8.22 6.13
CA SER A 78 23.61 -9.45 5.77
C SER A 78 22.77 -9.22 4.52
N VAL A 79 22.53 -10.24 3.72
CA VAL A 79 21.65 -10.16 2.56
C VAL A 79 20.21 -10.27 3.03
N SER A 80 19.41 -9.26 2.73
CA SER A 80 17.96 -9.28 2.92
C SER A 80 17.27 -9.34 1.56
N VAL A 81 16.45 -10.34 1.35
CA VAL A 81 15.67 -10.53 0.12
C VAL A 81 14.21 -10.24 0.42
N GLN A 82 13.61 -9.35 -0.36
CA GLN A 82 12.19 -9.03 -0.27
C GLN A 82 11.53 -9.21 -1.63
N THR A 83 10.48 -10.02 -1.68
CA THR A 83 9.65 -10.17 -2.88
C THR A 83 8.32 -9.47 -2.69
N THR A 84 7.97 -8.64 -3.66
CA THR A 84 6.70 -7.94 -3.74
C THR A 84 5.94 -8.45 -4.96
N ILE A 85 4.67 -8.77 -4.76
CA ILE A 85 3.76 -9.22 -5.80
C ILE A 85 2.72 -8.12 -6.03
N VAL A 86 2.59 -7.67 -7.27
CA VAL A 86 1.55 -6.74 -7.70
C VAL A 86 0.58 -7.49 -8.59
N VAL A 87 -0.66 -7.61 -8.16
CA VAL A 87 -1.74 -8.23 -8.94
C VAL A 87 -2.65 -7.12 -9.45
N THR A 88 -2.77 -6.99 -10.76
CA THR A 88 -3.64 -6.00 -11.41
C THR A 88 -4.81 -6.70 -12.08
N ILE A 89 -6.02 -6.30 -11.73
CA ILE A 89 -7.28 -6.81 -12.29
C ILE A 89 -8.13 -5.59 -12.65
N ALA A 90 -8.54 -5.48 -13.90
CA ALA A 90 -9.38 -4.37 -14.38
C ALA A 90 -8.85 -2.98 -13.92
N ASP A 91 -7.56 -2.72 -14.13
CA ASP A 91 -6.85 -1.48 -13.77
C ASP A 91 -6.70 -1.20 -12.27
N VAL A 92 -7.11 -2.13 -11.41
CA VAL A 92 -6.91 -2.06 -9.97
C VAL A 92 -5.73 -2.94 -9.57
N SER A 93 -4.73 -2.36 -8.92
CA SER A 93 -3.56 -3.09 -8.43
C SER A 93 -3.65 -3.31 -6.92
N VAL A 94 -3.36 -4.54 -6.50
CA VAL A 94 -3.16 -4.92 -5.11
C VAL A 94 -1.72 -5.36 -4.94
N VAL A 95 -1.06 -4.81 -3.94
CA VAL A 95 0.33 -5.11 -3.62
C VAL A 95 0.38 -6.04 -2.41
N THR A 96 1.06 -7.17 -2.55
CA THR A 96 1.20 -8.17 -1.49
C THR A 96 2.60 -8.77 -1.48
N THR A 97 2.86 -9.70 -0.58
CA THR A 97 4.08 -10.51 -0.53
C THR A 97 3.73 -11.99 -0.59
N PRO A 98 4.67 -12.90 -0.90
CA PRO A 98 4.38 -14.33 -0.95
C PRO A 98 3.73 -14.86 0.32
N GLU A 99 4.17 -14.40 1.50
CA GLU A 99 3.67 -14.85 2.80
C GLU A 99 2.23 -14.39 3.08
N ASN A 100 1.84 -13.28 2.46
CA ASN A 100 0.54 -12.66 2.70
C ASN A 100 -0.48 -12.93 1.60
N LEU A 101 -0.04 -13.57 0.52
CA LEU A 101 -0.83 -13.76 -0.68
C LEU A 101 -2.15 -14.50 -0.41
N GLU A 102 -2.11 -15.55 0.41
CA GLU A 102 -3.31 -16.31 0.79
C GLU A 102 -4.31 -15.46 1.57
N SER A 103 -3.83 -14.67 2.53
CA SER A 103 -4.69 -13.76 3.30
C SER A 103 -5.27 -12.63 2.46
N ASP A 104 -4.55 -12.18 1.44
CA ASP A 104 -4.99 -11.10 0.56
C ASP A 104 -5.88 -11.60 -0.59
N HIS A 105 -5.95 -12.92 -0.81
CA HIS A 105 -6.79 -13.55 -1.84
C HIS A 105 -8.26 -13.17 -1.71
N ALA A 106 -8.79 -13.11 -0.48
CA ALA A 106 -10.16 -12.69 -0.25
C ALA A 106 -10.43 -11.24 -0.69
N ALA A 107 -9.46 -10.33 -0.51
CA ALA A 107 -9.56 -8.96 -1.01
C ALA A 107 -9.55 -8.93 -2.54
N LEU A 108 -8.68 -9.72 -3.18
CA LEU A 108 -8.62 -9.85 -4.64
C LEU A 108 -9.92 -10.42 -5.22
N ALA A 109 -10.47 -11.46 -4.62
CA ALA A 109 -11.74 -12.03 -5.05
C ALA A 109 -12.90 -11.02 -4.97
N ARG A 110 -12.87 -10.10 -4.01
CA ARG A 110 -13.86 -9.03 -3.88
C ARG A 110 -13.80 -8.00 -5.01
N LEU A 111 -12.66 -7.83 -5.70
CA LEU A 111 -12.57 -6.94 -6.87
C LEU A 111 -13.47 -7.39 -8.01
N LEU A 112 -13.78 -8.68 -8.08
CA LEU A 112 -14.61 -9.27 -9.14
C LEU A 112 -16.11 -9.12 -8.88
N ALA A 113 -16.51 -8.76 -7.66
CA ALA A 113 -17.92 -8.60 -7.35
C ALA A 113 -18.48 -7.32 -8.00
N PRO A 114 -19.61 -7.40 -8.71
CA PRO A 114 -20.20 -6.25 -9.38
C PRO A 114 -20.66 -5.19 -8.36
N ALA A 115 -20.63 -3.94 -8.77
CA ALA A 115 -21.21 -2.86 -8.00
C ALA A 115 -22.74 -3.00 -7.97
N ALA A 116 -23.33 -2.85 -6.79
CA ALA A 116 -24.76 -3.00 -6.55
C ALA A 116 -25.45 -1.71 -6.07
N ALA A 117 -24.68 -0.67 -5.79
CA ALA A 117 -25.19 0.61 -5.32
C ALA A 117 -24.56 1.79 -6.07
N ARG A 118 -25.31 2.87 -6.20
CA ARG A 118 -24.81 4.16 -6.65
C ARG A 118 -24.16 4.90 -5.49
N HIS A 119 -23.25 5.79 -5.81
CA HIS A 119 -22.70 6.72 -4.83
C HIS A 119 -23.84 7.55 -4.22
N PRO A 120 -23.77 7.83 -2.91
CA PRO A 120 -24.75 8.69 -2.27
C PRO A 120 -24.62 10.12 -2.81
N ASP A 121 -25.78 10.80 -2.98
CA ASP A 121 -25.82 12.19 -3.47
C ASP A 121 -25.25 13.19 -2.45
N ARG A 122 -25.10 12.76 -1.21
CA ARG A 122 -24.52 13.58 -0.13
C ARG A 122 -23.33 12.84 0.47
N PRO A 123 -22.27 13.56 0.84
CA PRO A 123 -21.14 12.99 1.54
C PRO A 123 -21.59 12.25 2.81
N LEU A 124 -20.88 11.19 3.16
CA LEU A 124 -21.11 10.37 4.33
C LEU A 124 -19.83 10.16 5.10
N PRO A 125 -19.90 9.88 6.41
CA PRO A 125 -18.76 9.43 7.17
C PRO A 125 -18.12 8.19 6.52
N ILE A 126 -16.79 8.14 6.55
CA ILE A 126 -16.01 7.06 5.94
C ILE A 126 -15.33 6.25 7.04
N VAL A 127 -15.49 4.95 6.97
CA VAL A 127 -14.81 3.98 7.83
C VAL A 127 -13.73 3.27 7.01
N TRP A 128 -12.50 3.40 7.43
CA TRP A 128 -11.31 2.82 6.80
C TRP A 128 -11.01 1.48 7.46
N ARG A 129 -11.33 0.38 6.77
CA ARG A 129 -11.19 -0.99 7.28
C ARG A 129 -9.92 -1.66 6.78
N ASN A 130 -9.57 -2.78 7.38
CA ASN A 130 -8.48 -3.66 6.94
C ASN A 130 -7.14 -2.92 6.79
N GLY A 131 -6.86 -1.98 7.66
CA GLY A 131 -5.63 -1.18 7.61
C GLY A 131 -5.58 -0.11 6.52
N SER A 132 -6.64 0.07 5.70
CA SER A 132 -6.66 1.03 4.58
C SER A 132 -6.44 2.49 5.02
N GLY A 133 -6.76 2.82 6.27
CA GLY A 133 -6.47 4.12 6.85
C GLY A 133 -4.99 4.48 6.93
N ALA A 134 -4.10 3.48 6.87
CA ALA A 134 -2.66 3.74 6.79
C ALA A 134 -2.28 4.40 5.46
N VAL A 135 -2.97 4.06 4.36
CA VAL A 135 -2.72 4.70 3.05
C VAL A 135 -3.13 6.17 3.09
N LEU A 136 -4.25 6.49 3.74
CA LEU A 136 -4.65 7.89 3.93
C LEU A 136 -3.57 8.69 4.65
N LEU A 137 -2.98 8.16 5.73
CA LEU A 137 -1.93 8.85 6.49
C LEU A 137 -0.56 8.76 5.82
N HIS A 138 -0.29 7.73 5.02
CA HIS A 138 0.87 7.67 4.13
C HIS A 138 0.90 8.89 3.21
N GLU A 139 -0.23 9.18 2.55
CA GLU A 139 -0.33 10.34 1.65
C GLU A 139 -0.36 11.66 2.42
N ALA A 140 -1.23 11.78 3.44
CA ALA A 140 -1.48 13.06 4.09
C ALA A 140 -0.39 13.51 5.06
N ALA A 141 0.29 12.58 5.73
CA ALA A 141 1.33 12.88 6.72
C ALA A 141 2.71 12.44 6.23
N GLY A 142 2.82 11.23 5.69
CA GLY A 142 4.10 10.66 5.29
C GLY A 142 4.79 11.44 4.18
N HIS A 143 4.13 11.63 3.05
CA HIS A 143 4.71 12.43 1.96
C HIS A 143 4.92 13.89 2.35
N ALA A 144 4.06 14.45 3.20
CA ALA A 144 4.28 15.78 3.70
C ALA A 144 5.56 15.89 4.56
N ALA A 145 5.84 14.88 5.39
CA ALA A 145 7.09 14.80 6.15
C ALA A 145 8.30 14.64 5.21
N GLU A 146 8.20 13.78 4.19
CA GLU A 146 9.25 13.65 3.16
C GLU A 146 9.54 14.96 2.42
N HIS A 147 8.55 15.82 2.22
CA HIS A 147 8.69 17.15 1.63
C HIS A 147 8.96 18.25 2.67
N GLN A 148 9.16 17.88 3.94
CA GLN A 148 9.43 18.80 5.05
C GLN A 148 8.38 19.91 5.20
N HIS A 149 7.12 19.59 4.89
CA HIS A 149 6.02 20.51 5.15
C HIS A 149 5.78 20.68 6.65
N PRO A 150 5.37 21.88 7.11
CA PRO A 150 5.07 22.10 8.51
C PRO A 150 4.03 21.10 9.04
N PRO A 151 4.18 20.60 10.27
CA PRO A 151 3.21 19.71 10.87
C PRO A 151 1.85 20.40 11.03
N LEU A 152 0.78 19.62 10.91
CA LEU A 152 -0.58 20.09 11.18
C LEU A 152 -1.00 19.74 12.61
N SER A 153 -2.10 20.36 13.06
CA SER A 153 -2.77 19.94 14.28
C SER A 153 -3.60 18.67 14.02
N TRP A 154 -3.05 17.52 14.38
CA TRP A 154 -3.72 16.23 14.31
C TRP A 154 -4.47 15.92 15.61
N PRO A 155 -5.49 15.03 15.60
CA PRO A 155 -6.15 14.59 16.81
C PRO A 155 -5.16 13.98 17.82
N ARG A 156 -5.24 14.37 19.09
CA ARG A 156 -4.30 13.93 20.14
C ARG A 156 -4.28 12.42 20.40
N TRP A 157 -5.36 11.75 20.04
CA TRP A 157 -5.49 10.29 20.17
C TRP A 157 -4.80 9.51 19.05
N LEU A 158 -4.44 10.17 17.94
CA LEU A 158 -3.82 9.56 16.77
C LEU A 158 -2.29 9.61 16.86
N ARG A 159 -1.67 8.54 16.41
CA ARG A 159 -0.22 8.47 16.15
C ARG A 159 0.01 7.82 14.80
N ALA A 160 0.96 8.33 14.04
CA ALA A 160 1.41 7.71 12.80
C ALA A 160 2.93 7.81 12.71
N ARG A 161 3.58 6.66 12.54
CA ARG A 161 5.03 6.55 12.50
C ARG A 161 5.47 5.81 11.25
N ASP A 162 6.64 6.19 10.75
CA ASP A 162 7.40 5.32 9.86
C ASP A 162 8.36 4.50 10.70
N GLU A 163 8.33 3.17 10.55
CA GLU A 163 9.22 2.24 11.23
C GLU A 163 10.18 1.60 10.23
N SER A 164 11.46 1.60 10.56
CA SER A 164 12.53 1.03 9.75
C SER A 164 13.65 0.47 10.62
N ALA A 165 14.61 -0.22 10.03
CA ALA A 165 15.83 -0.64 10.72
C ALA A 165 16.66 0.55 11.26
N ALA A 166 16.51 1.74 10.68
CA ALA A 166 17.16 2.97 11.14
C ALA A 166 16.42 3.66 12.31
N GLY A 167 15.35 3.06 12.81
CA GLY A 167 14.50 3.59 13.87
C GLY A 167 13.13 4.05 13.35
N PHE A 168 12.43 4.85 14.12
CA PHE A 168 11.12 5.39 13.75
C PHE A 168 11.16 6.92 13.62
N ALA A 169 10.22 7.45 12.81
CA ALA A 169 9.95 8.88 12.68
C ALA A 169 8.46 9.15 12.95
N ASP A 170 8.15 10.19 13.69
CA ASP A 170 6.76 10.64 13.91
C ASP A 170 6.29 11.48 12.72
N LEU A 171 5.48 10.87 11.85
CA LEU A 171 4.99 11.51 10.64
C LEU A 171 4.02 12.67 10.93
N LEU A 172 3.29 12.59 12.06
CA LEU A 172 2.36 13.66 12.46
C LEU A 172 3.10 14.89 12.99
N ALA A 173 4.28 14.68 13.58
CA ALA A 173 5.18 15.76 13.98
C ALA A 173 5.99 16.31 12.79
N GLY A 174 5.85 15.76 11.60
CA GLY A 174 6.61 16.17 10.41
C GLY A 174 8.06 15.69 10.41
N GLU A 175 8.38 14.65 11.21
CA GLU A 175 9.72 14.06 11.21
C GLU A 175 10.00 13.33 9.90
N LEU A 176 11.15 13.63 9.32
CA LEU A 176 11.61 12.99 8.08
C LEU A 176 11.84 11.47 8.32
N PRO A 177 11.37 10.58 7.41
CA PRO A 177 11.69 9.17 7.48
C PRO A 177 13.20 8.93 7.62
N ARG A 178 13.59 8.05 8.54
CA ARG A 178 14.99 7.80 8.86
C ARG A 178 15.70 6.90 7.87
N ALA A 179 14.93 6.05 7.18
CA ALA A 179 15.48 5.17 6.17
C ALA A 179 15.78 5.95 4.89
N VAL A 180 17.02 5.82 4.45
CA VAL A 180 17.46 6.32 3.13
C VAL A 180 17.38 5.16 2.16
N ARG A 181 16.52 5.24 1.17
CA ARG A 181 16.17 4.15 0.25
C ARG A 181 16.32 4.58 -1.21
N ARG A 182 16.51 3.63 -2.08
CA ARG A 182 16.52 3.80 -3.53
C ARG A 182 15.99 2.53 -4.21
N GLU A 183 15.37 2.67 -5.36
CA GLU A 183 14.86 1.53 -6.14
C GLU A 183 16.00 0.75 -6.76
N SER A 184 16.99 1.44 -7.35
CA SER A 184 18.16 0.84 -7.97
C SER A 184 19.45 1.53 -7.53
N PHE A 185 20.59 0.91 -7.81
CA PHE A 185 21.89 1.51 -7.54
C PHE A 185 22.18 2.78 -8.36
N ARG A 186 21.42 3.03 -9.43
CA ARG A 186 21.54 4.23 -10.29
C ARG A 186 20.76 5.42 -9.74
N ASP A 187 19.86 5.18 -8.81
CA ASP A 187 19.01 6.21 -8.27
C ASP A 187 19.65 6.93 -7.10
N VAL A 188 19.30 8.18 -6.93
CA VAL A 188 19.72 8.96 -5.77
C VAL A 188 19.02 8.42 -4.53
N PRO A 189 19.77 8.07 -3.46
CA PRO A 189 19.16 7.67 -2.20
C PRO A 189 18.36 8.84 -1.59
N LEU A 190 17.12 8.56 -1.19
CA LEU A 190 16.22 9.56 -0.62
C LEU A 190 15.65 9.06 0.72
N PRO A 191 15.37 9.94 1.68
CA PRO A 191 14.54 9.61 2.83
C PRO A 191 13.17 9.15 2.34
N ARG A 192 12.80 7.90 2.65
CA ARG A 192 11.58 7.26 2.17
C ARG A 192 10.94 6.42 3.26
N MET A 193 9.64 6.49 3.33
CA MET A 193 8.87 5.62 4.22
C MET A 193 9.16 4.15 3.94
N THR A 194 9.20 3.36 5.02
CA THR A 194 9.43 1.90 4.99
C THR A 194 8.19 1.14 5.45
N SER A 195 7.64 1.54 6.60
CA SER A 195 6.47 0.92 7.18
C SER A 195 5.65 1.96 7.94
N VAL A 196 4.53 2.35 7.39
CA VAL A 196 3.60 3.29 8.04
C VAL A 196 2.74 2.53 9.04
N LYS A 197 2.91 2.85 10.32
CA LYS A 197 2.13 2.28 11.41
C LYS A 197 1.29 3.36 12.08
N VAL A 198 0.00 3.15 12.04
CA VAL A 198 -1.00 4.01 12.68
C VAL A 198 -1.46 3.35 13.97
N GLU A 199 -1.47 4.11 15.05
CA GLU A 199 -1.93 3.67 16.36
C GLU A 199 -2.92 4.70 16.92
N GLN A 200 -3.68 4.29 17.91
CA GLN A 200 -4.66 5.15 18.57
C GLN A 200 -4.62 4.95 20.10
N ASN A 201 -4.88 6.03 20.81
CA ASN A 201 -5.07 6.05 22.26
C ASN A 201 -6.46 6.62 22.61
N GLY A 202 -7.46 6.34 21.76
CA GLY A 202 -8.82 6.87 21.91
C GLY A 202 -9.75 5.93 22.67
N ALA A 203 -10.86 6.48 23.14
CA ALA A 203 -11.99 5.70 23.64
C ALA A 203 -12.70 4.96 22.48
N PRO A 204 -13.43 3.88 22.77
CA PRO A 204 -14.27 3.23 21.77
C PRO A 204 -15.16 4.25 21.06
N PHE A 205 -15.29 4.09 19.75
CA PHE A 205 -16.07 4.97 18.89
C PHE A 205 -17.28 4.23 18.35
N GLU A 206 -18.46 4.84 18.44
CA GLU A 206 -19.69 4.28 17.87
C GLU A 206 -19.74 4.55 16.36
N LEU A 207 -19.86 3.48 15.57
CA LEU A 207 -19.89 3.59 14.11
C LEU A 207 -21.20 4.23 13.64
N PRO A 208 -21.15 5.20 12.72
CA PRO A 208 -22.35 5.77 12.12
C PRO A 208 -23.21 4.70 11.46
N THR A 209 -24.52 4.75 11.65
CA THR A 209 -25.49 3.79 11.09
C THR A 209 -25.56 3.84 9.57
N ARG A 210 -25.24 5.00 8.98
CA ARG A 210 -25.09 5.19 7.53
C ARG A 210 -23.71 5.72 7.25
N ARG A 211 -22.92 4.95 6.49
CA ARG A 211 -21.49 5.20 6.27
C ARG A 211 -21.00 4.56 4.98
N ILE A 212 -19.85 4.99 4.51
CA ILE A 212 -19.06 4.28 3.49
C ILE A 212 -17.97 3.51 4.21
N GLU A 213 -17.83 2.21 3.93
CA GLU A 213 -16.74 1.38 4.45
C GLU A 213 -15.75 1.10 3.32
N ILE A 214 -14.51 1.61 3.45
CA ILE A 214 -13.43 1.37 2.50
C ILE A 214 -12.64 0.14 2.94
N HIS A 215 -12.56 -0.84 2.07
CA HIS A 215 -11.84 -2.09 2.30
C HIS A 215 -10.52 -2.17 1.55
N LEU A 216 -10.44 -1.54 0.38
CA LEU A 216 -9.25 -1.55 -0.47
C LEU A 216 -9.10 -0.23 -1.22
N VAL A 217 -7.88 0.27 -1.21
CA VAL A 217 -7.41 1.45 -1.93
C VAL A 217 -6.47 0.97 -3.04
N SER A 218 -6.65 1.40 -4.27
CA SER A 218 -5.77 1.04 -5.38
C SER A 218 -4.57 1.98 -5.55
N GLY A 219 -4.49 3.03 -4.75
CA GLY A 219 -3.38 3.97 -4.74
C GLY A 219 -3.77 5.32 -4.18
N GLY A 220 -2.75 6.12 -3.93
CA GLY A 220 -2.86 7.50 -3.49
C GLY A 220 -1.92 8.40 -4.27
N ALA A 221 -2.03 9.68 -4.06
CA ALA A 221 -1.10 10.69 -4.51
C ALA A 221 -1.15 11.92 -3.60
N TYR A 222 0.01 12.49 -3.35
CA TYR A 222 0.20 13.75 -2.66
C TYR A 222 0.78 14.78 -3.62
N GLU A 223 0.13 15.93 -3.72
CA GLU A 223 0.61 17.06 -4.50
C GLU A 223 1.26 18.11 -3.57
N PRO A 224 2.59 18.23 -3.57
CA PRO A 224 3.29 19.08 -2.61
C PRO A 224 2.93 20.56 -2.69
N LEU A 225 2.70 21.10 -3.89
CA LEU A 225 2.45 22.52 -4.08
C LEU A 225 1.09 22.96 -3.52
N THR A 226 0.09 22.11 -3.59
CA THR A 226 -1.28 22.41 -3.14
C THR A 226 -1.62 21.71 -1.82
N GLU A 227 -0.74 20.85 -1.33
CA GLU A 227 -0.98 19.96 -0.18
C GLU A 227 -2.25 19.12 -0.35
N SER A 228 -2.62 18.80 -1.58
CA SER A 228 -3.80 17.98 -1.86
C SER A 228 -3.45 16.49 -1.89
N VAL A 229 -4.38 15.71 -1.37
CA VAL A 229 -4.31 14.26 -1.31
C VAL A 229 -5.40 13.68 -2.18
N THR A 230 -5.03 12.72 -2.99
CA THR A 230 -5.97 11.92 -3.81
C THR A 230 -5.89 10.48 -3.37
N ILE A 231 -7.02 9.85 -3.06
CA ILE A 231 -7.11 8.41 -2.72
C ILE A 231 -8.04 7.73 -3.72
N ARG A 232 -7.52 6.74 -4.44
CA ARG A 232 -8.30 5.92 -5.37
C ARG A 232 -8.83 4.70 -4.65
N VAL A 233 -10.14 4.65 -4.45
CA VAL A 233 -10.83 3.56 -3.75
C VAL A 233 -11.27 2.49 -4.74
N ALA A 234 -10.78 1.27 -4.53
CA ALA A 234 -11.10 0.12 -5.36
C ALA A 234 -12.29 -0.69 -4.83
N ILE A 235 -12.35 -0.87 -3.52
CA ILE A 235 -13.41 -1.65 -2.87
C ILE A 235 -13.99 -0.84 -1.72
N ALA A 236 -15.27 -0.50 -1.84
CA ALA A 236 -16.02 0.10 -0.76
C ALA A 236 -17.47 -0.37 -0.76
N ASP A 237 -18.09 -0.32 0.40
CA ASP A 237 -19.51 -0.63 0.59
C ASP A 237 -20.23 0.58 1.18
N LEU A 238 -21.41 0.90 0.65
CA LEU A 238 -22.39 1.74 1.32
C LEU A 238 -23.10 0.88 2.36
N VAL A 239 -22.92 1.21 3.64
CA VAL A 239 -23.58 0.51 4.75
C VAL A 239 -24.73 1.36 5.26
N GLN A 240 -25.90 0.77 5.33
CA GLN A 240 -27.09 1.38 5.90
C GLN A 240 -27.82 0.35 6.78
N ASN A 241 -27.97 0.65 8.07
CA ASN A 241 -28.53 -0.28 9.06
C ASN A 241 -27.84 -1.65 8.99
N ASP A 242 -26.50 -1.64 8.98
CA ASP A 242 -25.60 -2.79 8.89
C ASP A 242 -25.78 -3.69 7.66
N ARG A 243 -26.43 -3.20 6.62
CA ARG A 243 -26.57 -3.87 5.33
C ARG A 243 -25.59 -3.25 4.32
N PRO A 244 -24.51 -3.96 3.95
CA PRO A 244 -23.55 -3.47 2.99
C PRO A 244 -24.07 -3.63 1.55
N LYS A 245 -23.77 -2.65 0.71
CA LYS A 245 -23.96 -2.71 -0.75
C LYS A 245 -22.71 -2.17 -1.43
N ARG A 246 -22.12 -2.97 -2.33
CA ARG A 246 -20.90 -2.61 -3.06
C ARG A 246 -21.10 -1.34 -3.88
N LEU A 247 -20.17 -0.39 -3.71
CA LEU A 247 -20.05 0.81 -4.55
C LEU A 247 -19.13 0.55 -5.76
N SER A 248 -19.35 1.29 -6.82
CA SER A 248 -18.35 1.41 -7.90
C SER A 248 -17.07 2.05 -7.37
N PRO A 249 -15.89 1.76 -7.95
CA PRO A 249 -14.65 2.45 -7.62
C PRO A 249 -14.82 3.97 -7.75
N PHE A 250 -14.14 4.72 -6.86
CA PHE A 250 -14.22 6.18 -6.84
C PHE A 250 -12.93 6.80 -6.29
N THR A 251 -12.86 8.12 -6.37
CA THR A 251 -11.71 8.88 -5.89
C THR A 251 -12.15 9.90 -4.85
N ILE A 252 -11.42 9.95 -3.74
CA ILE A 252 -11.52 10.99 -2.72
C ILE A 252 -10.42 12.00 -2.99
N ARG A 253 -10.76 13.30 -2.94
CA ARG A 253 -9.80 14.40 -3.02
C ARG A 253 -10.02 15.35 -1.87
N ALA A 254 -8.96 15.59 -1.10
CA ALA A 254 -9.02 16.51 0.03
C ALA A 254 -7.62 17.10 0.30
N SER A 255 -7.55 18.27 0.90
CA SER A 255 -6.29 18.78 1.42
C SER A 255 -5.89 18.02 2.69
N ARG A 256 -4.59 17.99 3.00
CA ARG A 256 -4.08 17.45 4.28
C ARG A 256 -4.84 18.02 5.49
N ARG A 257 -5.15 19.30 5.44
CA ARG A 257 -5.84 20.01 6.52
C ARG A 257 -7.29 19.53 6.69
N GLU A 258 -8.00 19.28 5.60
CA GLU A 258 -9.33 18.69 5.64
C GLU A 258 -9.29 17.29 6.22
N ILE A 259 -8.33 16.46 5.78
CA ILE A 259 -8.13 15.11 6.32
C ILE A 259 -7.87 15.15 7.83
N ALA A 260 -6.93 16.01 8.28
CA ALA A 260 -6.62 16.12 9.70
C ALA A 260 -7.84 16.53 10.55
N ARG A 261 -8.69 17.41 10.04
CA ARG A 261 -9.94 17.85 10.70
C ARG A 261 -11.05 16.79 10.63
N ALA A 262 -11.08 16.02 9.56
CA ALA A 262 -12.11 15.00 9.34
C ALA A 262 -11.91 13.74 10.19
N LEU A 263 -10.73 13.48 10.72
CA LEU A 263 -10.46 12.32 11.57
C LEU A 263 -11.20 12.46 12.92
N ILE A 264 -12.23 11.65 13.11
CA ILE A 264 -13.15 11.73 14.27
C ILE A 264 -13.06 10.55 15.22
N GLY A 265 -12.47 9.42 14.80
CA GLY A 265 -12.33 8.27 15.68
C GLY A 265 -11.44 7.18 15.12
N ALA A 266 -11.06 6.27 16.02
CA ALA A 266 -10.37 5.04 15.68
C ALA A 266 -10.70 3.95 16.69
N GLU A 267 -10.67 2.68 16.25
CA GLU A 267 -10.98 1.54 17.10
C GLU A 267 -10.11 0.33 16.77
N GLY A 268 -9.79 -0.44 17.80
CA GLY A 268 -9.10 -1.72 17.69
C GLY A 268 -7.59 -1.62 17.55
N ARG A 269 -6.97 -2.76 17.25
CA ARG A 269 -5.52 -2.87 17.01
C ARG A 269 -5.20 -2.60 15.54
N PRO A 270 -3.99 -2.13 15.23
CA PRO A 270 -3.55 -1.98 13.86
C PRO A 270 -3.66 -3.31 13.10
N GLN A 271 -4.34 -3.28 11.98
CA GLN A 271 -4.46 -4.38 11.02
C GLN A 271 -3.49 -4.11 9.88
N ARG A 272 -2.88 -5.17 9.34
CA ARG A 272 -2.05 -5.07 8.17
C ARG A 272 -2.91 -4.73 6.95
N TYR A 273 -2.46 -3.74 6.20
CA TYR A 273 -2.91 -3.47 4.85
C TYR A 273 -2.00 -4.23 3.86
N PRO A 274 -2.48 -4.69 2.71
CA PRO A 274 -1.63 -5.43 1.75
C PRO A 274 -0.31 -4.75 1.39
N GLY A 275 -0.27 -3.43 1.43
CA GLY A 275 0.90 -2.63 1.13
C GLY A 275 0.65 -1.67 -0.02
N VAL A 276 1.59 -0.77 -0.24
CA VAL A 276 1.55 0.18 -1.35
C VAL A 276 2.90 0.24 -2.06
N ILE A 277 2.86 0.47 -3.37
CA ILE A 277 4.03 0.95 -4.11
C ILE A 277 3.98 2.46 -4.07
N CYS A 278 4.98 3.04 -3.44
CA CYS A 278 5.13 4.48 -3.30
C CYS A 278 6.10 4.99 -4.36
N SER A 279 5.61 5.82 -5.28
CA SER A 279 6.41 6.44 -6.34
C SER A 279 6.83 7.84 -5.95
N ARG A 280 8.12 8.15 -6.08
CA ARG A 280 8.67 9.49 -5.90
C ARG A 280 9.93 9.66 -6.72
N GLU A 281 10.03 10.74 -7.47
CA GLU A 281 11.18 11.07 -8.32
C GLU A 281 11.57 9.92 -9.26
N GLY A 282 10.56 9.23 -9.81
CA GLY A 282 10.74 8.11 -10.73
C GLY A 282 11.13 6.79 -10.08
N GLN A 283 11.21 6.74 -8.75
CA GLN A 283 11.54 5.53 -7.99
C GLN A 283 10.29 4.92 -7.36
N GLU A 284 10.12 3.61 -7.50
CA GLU A 284 9.02 2.84 -6.93
C GLU A 284 9.52 1.95 -5.79
N LEU A 285 9.01 2.18 -4.59
CA LEU A 285 9.39 1.42 -3.40
C LEU A 285 8.17 0.86 -2.68
N PHE A 286 8.28 -0.39 -2.25
CA PHE A 286 7.27 -0.99 -1.39
C PHE A 286 7.30 -0.34 0.00
N VAL A 287 6.09 -0.01 0.51
CA VAL A 287 5.88 0.49 1.87
C VAL A 287 4.82 -0.38 2.55
N ALA A 288 5.21 -1.01 3.65
CA ALA A 288 4.28 -1.74 4.50
C ALA A 288 3.34 -0.75 5.22
N SER A 289 2.15 -1.21 5.54
CA SER A 289 1.13 -0.32 6.11
C SER A 289 0.25 -1.04 7.12
N HIS A 290 0.03 -0.41 8.28
CA HIS A 290 -0.79 -0.94 9.36
C HIS A 290 -1.63 0.17 9.98
N ALA A 291 -2.91 -0.04 10.14
CA ALA A 291 -3.78 0.89 10.85
C ALA A 291 -4.91 0.17 11.61
N PRO A 292 -5.39 0.71 12.72
CA PRO A 292 -6.67 0.33 13.28
C PRO A 292 -7.79 0.72 12.32
N LEU A 293 -9.02 0.37 12.63
CA LEU A 293 -10.16 0.99 11.99
C LEU A 293 -10.10 2.50 12.26
N LEU A 294 -10.09 3.30 11.20
CA LEU A 294 -10.17 4.76 11.30
C LEU A 294 -11.54 5.25 10.83
N VAL A 295 -12.00 6.34 11.40
CA VAL A 295 -13.23 7.00 10.97
C VAL A 295 -12.94 8.46 10.67
N THR A 296 -13.34 8.87 9.46
CA THR A 296 -13.36 10.27 9.09
C THR A 296 -14.82 10.75 8.96
N ALA A 297 -15.04 12.01 9.25
CA ALA A 297 -16.21 12.71 8.78
C ALA A 297 -16.23 12.71 7.24
N GLU A 298 -17.16 13.41 6.68
CA GLU A 298 -17.31 13.54 5.22
C GLU A 298 -16.02 14.09 4.60
N LEU A 299 -15.53 13.39 3.56
CA LEU A 299 -14.48 13.85 2.67
C LEU A 299 -15.05 13.91 1.25
N ALA A 300 -14.75 14.96 0.52
CA ALA A 300 -15.29 15.21 -0.82
C ALA A 300 -14.53 14.44 -1.91
#